data_3ed6cdcb29ee38d9bdb02a8f4fdace63
#
_entry.id   3ed6cdcb29ee38d9bdb02a8f4fdace63
#
_cell.length_a   1.000
_cell.length_b   1.000
_cell.length_c   1.000
_cell.angle_alpha   90.00
_cell.angle_beta   90.00
_cell.angle_gamma   90.00
#
_symmetry.space_group_name_H-M   'P 1'
#
loop_
_entity.id
_entity.type
_entity.pdbx_description
1 polymer ?
#
loop_
_entity_poly.entity_id
_entity_poly.type
_entity_poly.pdbx_seq_one_letter_code
_entity_poly.pdbx_strand_id
1 'polypeptide(L)'
;MSIKSVVKVMNFHSLLRVDKSREKAKKYLAVETVLMDMIDNIVNNRNIVLDYNTLRVKDNMPVLNIYLGSDMGFCANLNTLVNREMEYEEENTKQIIIGRKIRPNDKERILLHLTREEYEQDNAKAMQILEDAIRRLQYSKINIIYNHYYNSTQVELQKKQIFPMVHTDRGEDKKNLYKEDFACEGNINKLLEDLMVLYMQYSMEIASATSSAAENMTRQNVTTESLHKIDEREEAAMMQERRATKDKQFAKVLDNFTKIKHY
;
A
#
# COMPACT_ATOMS: atom_id res chain seq x y z
N MET A 1 -25.54 -15.38 -11.83
CA MET A 1 -24.57 -14.36 -12.22
C MET A 1 -23.37 -15.08 -12.84
N SER A 2 -22.93 -14.73 -14.04
CA SER A 2 -21.80 -15.41 -14.68
C SER A 2 -20.47 -14.97 -14.03
N ILE A 3 -19.46 -15.84 -14.01
CA ILE A 3 -18.11 -15.50 -13.51
C ILE A 3 -17.58 -14.27 -14.24
N LYS A 4 -17.79 -14.19 -15.54
CA LYS A 4 -17.41 -13.05 -16.39
C LYS A 4 -18.00 -11.72 -15.91
N SER A 5 -19.28 -11.69 -15.50
CA SER A 5 -19.92 -10.46 -14.99
C SER A 5 -19.34 -10.03 -13.65
N VAL A 6 -18.99 -10.97 -12.77
CA VAL A 6 -18.32 -10.65 -11.50
C VAL A 6 -16.94 -10.04 -11.73
N VAL A 7 -16.13 -10.66 -12.63
CA VAL A 7 -14.79 -10.15 -12.95
C VAL A 7 -14.86 -8.77 -13.61
N LYS A 8 -15.84 -8.50 -14.49
CA LYS A 8 -16.07 -7.16 -15.07
C LYS A 8 -16.36 -6.10 -14.01
N VAL A 9 -17.22 -6.42 -13.04
CA VAL A 9 -17.54 -5.50 -11.93
C VAL A 9 -16.31 -5.22 -11.09
N MET A 10 -15.53 -6.25 -10.76
CA MET A 10 -14.27 -6.10 -10.01
C MET A 10 -13.27 -5.21 -10.77
N ASN A 11 -13.10 -5.43 -12.06
CA ASN A 11 -12.21 -4.63 -12.91
C ASN A 11 -12.60 -3.15 -12.88
N PHE A 12 -13.87 -2.84 -13.11
CA PHE A 12 -14.41 -1.47 -13.11
C PHE A 12 -14.22 -0.77 -11.76
N HIS A 13 -14.58 -1.43 -10.65
CA HIS A 13 -14.41 -0.86 -9.32
C HIS A 13 -12.95 -0.63 -8.96
N SER A 14 -12.04 -1.52 -9.41
CA SER A 14 -10.61 -1.34 -9.19
C SER A 14 -10.09 -0.10 -9.89
N LEU A 15 -10.50 0.16 -11.14
CA LEU A 15 -10.10 1.35 -11.87
C LEU A 15 -10.50 2.65 -11.15
N LEU A 16 -11.76 2.74 -10.70
CA LEU A 16 -12.24 3.93 -9.97
C LEU A 16 -11.49 4.17 -8.66
N ARG A 17 -11.11 3.10 -7.96
CA ARG A 17 -10.36 3.19 -6.70
C ARG A 17 -8.91 3.61 -6.91
N VAL A 18 -8.28 3.26 -8.02
CA VAL A 18 -6.91 3.71 -8.35
C VAL A 18 -6.86 5.24 -8.36
N ASP A 19 -7.72 5.88 -9.14
CA ASP A 19 -7.69 7.35 -9.30
C ASP A 19 -7.97 8.06 -7.97
N LYS A 20 -8.99 7.61 -7.23
CA LYS A 20 -9.31 8.17 -5.90
C LYS A 20 -8.12 8.04 -4.92
N SER A 21 -7.46 6.90 -4.92
CA SER A 21 -6.31 6.67 -4.02
C SER A 21 -5.10 7.52 -4.42
N ARG A 22 -4.85 7.69 -5.71
CA ARG A 22 -3.78 8.57 -6.22
C ARG A 22 -4.00 10.04 -5.85
N GLU A 23 -5.22 10.54 -6.01
CA GLU A 23 -5.57 11.91 -5.61
C GLU A 23 -5.39 12.13 -4.10
N LYS A 24 -5.82 11.15 -3.28
CA LYS A 24 -5.63 11.17 -1.84
C LYS A 24 -4.15 11.22 -1.48
N ALA A 25 -3.33 10.35 -2.07
CA ALA A 25 -1.89 10.32 -1.85
C ALA A 25 -1.21 11.64 -2.23
N LYS A 26 -1.59 12.24 -3.37
CA LYS A 26 -1.03 13.52 -3.82
C LYS A 26 -1.34 14.67 -2.85
N LYS A 27 -2.56 14.73 -2.33
CA LYS A 27 -2.95 15.75 -1.34
C LYS A 27 -2.12 15.64 -0.06
N TYR A 28 -1.97 14.42 0.46
CA TYR A 28 -1.19 14.19 1.68
C TYR A 28 0.30 14.43 1.49
N LEU A 29 0.85 14.08 0.33
CA LEU A 29 2.26 14.36 0.01
C LEU A 29 2.60 15.85 0.05
N ALA A 30 1.68 16.71 -0.42
CA ALA A 30 1.86 18.16 -0.32
C ALA A 30 1.96 18.63 1.14
N VAL A 31 1.14 18.07 2.04
CA VAL A 31 1.18 18.40 3.48
C VAL A 31 2.46 17.83 4.12
N GLU A 32 2.83 16.58 3.82
CA GLU A 32 4.06 15.96 4.33
C GLU A 32 5.29 16.81 3.97
N THR A 33 5.34 17.33 2.74
CA THR A 33 6.44 18.20 2.29
C THR A 33 6.55 19.46 3.13
N VAL A 34 5.43 20.14 3.41
CA VAL A 34 5.40 21.34 4.25
C VAL A 34 5.84 21.02 5.69
N LEU A 35 5.36 19.91 6.26
CA LEU A 35 5.75 19.48 7.60
C LEU A 35 7.24 19.18 7.69
N MET A 36 7.82 18.52 6.69
CA MET A 36 9.26 18.29 6.63
C MET A 36 10.04 19.60 6.56
N ASP A 37 9.60 20.53 5.73
CA ASP A 37 10.25 21.85 5.63
C ASP A 37 10.18 22.63 6.97
N MET A 38 9.07 22.54 7.70
CA MET A 38 8.93 23.14 9.03
C MET A 38 9.86 22.48 10.06
N ILE A 39 9.92 21.15 10.09
CA ILE A 39 10.81 20.42 10.99
C ILE A 39 12.26 20.74 10.69
N ASP A 40 12.66 20.72 9.41
CA ASP A 40 14.01 21.05 8.97
C ASP A 40 14.40 22.49 9.36
N ASN A 41 13.46 23.45 9.25
CA ASN A 41 13.68 24.83 9.66
C ASN A 41 13.90 24.96 11.17
N ILE A 42 13.18 24.20 11.99
CA ILE A 42 13.36 24.19 13.46
C ILE A 42 14.70 23.55 13.83
N VAL A 43 14.98 22.36 13.29
CA VAL A 43 16.19 21.58 13.64
C VAL A 43 17.47 22.28 13.19
N ASN A 44 17.44 22.96 12.05
CA ASN A 44 18.61 23.64 11.49
C ASN A 44 18.72 25.12 11.90
N ASN A 45 17.82 25.65 12.71
CA ASN A 45 17.85 27.06 13.14
C ASN A 45 18.91 27.27 14.23
N ARG A 46 19.87 28.18 13.96
CA ARG A 46 20.95 28.49 14.91
C ARG A 46 20.53 29.21 16.18
N ASN A 47 19.36 29.85 16.14
CA ASN A 47 18.80 30.61 17.28
C ASN A 47 17.94 29.75 18.19
N ILE A 48 17.64 28.50 17.82
CA ILE A 48 16.82 27.57 18.57
C ILE A 48 17.73 26.59 19.31
N VAL A 49 17.57 26.55 20.63
CA VAL A 49 18.23 25.56 21.47
C VAL A 49 17.25 24.40 21.69
N LEU A 50 17.49 23.29 21.01
CA LEU A 50 16.73 22.06 21.19
C LEU A 50 17.33 21.24 22.35
N ASP A 51 16.46 20.63 23.14
CA ASP A 51 16.91 19.58 24.05
C ASP A 51 17.19 18.31 23.25
N TYR A 52 18.47 18.01 23.05
CA TYR A 52 18.90 16.83 22.32
C TYR A 52 18.40 15.50 22.91
N ASN A 53 18.01 15.49 24.18
CA ASN A 53 17.43 14.29 24.79
C ASN A 53 16.02 13.99 24.26
N THR A 54 15.29 14.97 23.76
CA THR A 54 13.97 14.84 23.16
C THR A 54 13.99 14.06 21.84
N LEU A 55 15.14 14.04 21.14
CA LEU A 55 15.31 13.38 19.84
C LEU A 55 16.28 12.18 19.88
N ARG A 56 16.96 11.97 21.01
CA ARG A 56 18.00 10.95 21.12
C ARG A 56 17.42 9.57 21.34
N VAL A 57 17.44 8.78 20.29
CA VAL A 57 17.07 7.38 20.34
C VAL A 57 18.14 6.57 21.05
N LYS A 58 17.75 5.60 21.88
CA LYS A 58 18.65 4.65 22.53
C LYS A 58 18.81 3.43 21.61
N ASP A 59 20.06 3.00 21.37
CA ASP A 59 20.37 1.91 20.44
C ASP A 59 19.74 0.54 20.80
N ASN A 60 19.40 0.33 22.06
CA ASN A 60 18.84 -0.95 22.56
C ASN A 60 17.30 -1.02 22.55
N MET A 61 16.61 -0.04 21.95
CA MET A 61 15.16 -0.05 21.86
C MET A 61 14.68 -0.93 20.69
N PRO A 62 13.48 -1.53 20.78
CA PRO A 62 12.92 -2.31 19.69
C PRO A 62 12.68 -1.47 18.42
N VAL A 63 12.56 -2.14 17.31
CA VAL A 63 12.10 -1.55 16.03
C VAL A 63 10.59 -1.73 15.93
N LEU A 64 9.87 -0.73 15.42
CA LEU A 64 8.46 -0.83 15.06
C LEU A 64 8.32 -0.89 13.54
N ASN A 65 7.81 -2.01 13.03
CA ASN A 65 7.48 -2.17 11.64
C ASN A 65 5.96 -2.16 11.43
N ILE A 66 5.51 -1.39 10.45
CA ILE A 66 4.09 -1.25 10.08
C ILE A 66 3.91 -1.85 8.71
N TYR A 67 3.14 -2.92 8.61
CA TYR A 67 2.91 -3.67 7.37
C TYR A 67 1.55 -3.34 6.78
N LEU A 68 1.55 -2.86 5.53
CA LEU A 68 0.34 -2.57 4.77
C LEU A 68 0.13 -3.62 3.69
N GLY A 69 -0.92 -4.42 3.85
CA GLY A 69 -1.36 -5.43 2.89
C GLY A 69 -2.78 -5.21 2.41
N SER A 70 -3.36 -6.21 1.76
CA SER A 70 -4.72 -6.19 1.27
C SER A 70 -5.65 -7.12 2.04
N ASP A 71 -6.96 -6.86 1.96
CA ASP A 71 -7.99 -7.76 2.48
C ASP A 71 -8.48 -8.74 1.41
N MET A 72 -8.37 -8.38 0.14
CA MET A 72 -8.95 -9.11 -0.99
C MET A 72 -7.88 -9.80 -1.83
N GLY A 73 -8.30 -10.77 -2.65
CA GLY A 73 -7.47 -11.45 -3.63
C GLY A 73 -7.29 -10.66 -4.93
N PHE A 74 -6.75 -11.34 -5.93
CA PHE A 74 -6.44 -10.79 -7.27
C PHE A 74 -5.40 -9.67 -7.27
N CYS A 75 -4.52 -9.66 -6.28
CA CYS A 75 -3.44 -8.68 -6.14
C CYS A 75 -2.07 -9.27 -6.50
N ALA A 76 -2.03 -10.28 -7.38
CA ALA A 76 -0.84 -11.02 -7.75
C ALA A 76 0.01 -11.39 -6.51
N ASN A 77 1.28 -11.03 -6.49
CA ASN A 77 2.23 -11.37 -5.42
C ASN A 77 2.41 -10.28 -4.35
N LEU A 78 1.62 -9.19 -4.36
CA LEU A 78 1.84 -8.04 -3.47
C LEU A 78 1.86 -8.42 -1.98
N ASN A 79 0.91 -9.25 -1.54
CA ASN A 79 0.90 -9.71 -0.14
C ASN A 79 2.04 -10.69 0.17
N THR A 80 2.47 -11.49 -0.82
CA THR A 80 3.60 -12.40 -0.67
C THR A 80 4.89 -11.64 -0.45
N LEU A 81 5.11 -10.52 -1.15
CA LEU A 81 6.29 -9.67 -0.95
C LEU A 81 6.32 -9.08 0.46
N VAL A 82 5.18 -8.58 0.97
CA VAL A 82 5.08 -8.05 2.33
C VAL A 82 5.32 -9.15 3.37
N ASN A 83 4.71 -10.32 3.21
CA ASN A 83 4.91 -11.46 4.12
C ASN A 83 6.37 -11.93 4.13
N ARG A 84 7.02 -11.94 2.96
CA ARG A 84 8.44 -12.29 2.85
C ARG A 84 9.35 -11.31 3.56
N GLU A 85 9.09 -10.00 3.48
CA GLU A 85 9.86 -8.99 4.22
C GLU A 85 9.73 -9.19 5.73
N MET A 86 8.57 -9.64 6.21
CA MET A 86 8.33 -9.97 7.61
C MET A 86 9.16 -11.17 8.11
N GLU A 87 9.51 -12.12 7.23
CA GLU A 87 10.32 -13.30 7.57
C GLU A 87 11.78 -12.94 7.89
N TYR A 88 12.28 -11.82 7.37
CA TYR A 88 13.65 -11.35 7.57
C TYR A 88 13.83 -10.34 8.70
N GLU A 89 12.82 -10.19 9.56
CA GLU A 89 12.88 -9.26 10.69
C GLU A 89 13.84 -9.69 11.80
N GLU A 90 14.44 -8.70 12.45
CA GLU A 90 15.19 -8.88 13.67
C GLU A 90 14.28 -9.35 14.84
N GLU A 91 14.83 -10.09 15.78
CA GLU A 91 14.06 -10.65 16.92
C GLU A 91 13.40 -9.55 17.76
N ASN A 92 14.05 -8.41 17.96
CA ASN A 92 13.55 -7.29 18.76
C ASN A 92 12.68 -6.33 17.95
N THR A 93 11.72 -6.86 17.18
CA THR A 93 10.82 -6.05 16.36
C THR A 93 9.38 -6.18 16.84
N LYS A 94 8.66 -5.05 16.97
CA LYS A 94 7.22 -4.99 17.19
C LYS A 94 6.51 -4.66 15.88
N GLN A 95 5.27 -5.13 15.74
CA GLN A 95 4.53 -5.09 14.49
C GLN A 95 3.15 -4.44 14.64
N ILE A 96 2.79 -3.59 13.69
CA ILE A 96 1.42 -3.18 13.39
C ILE A 96 1.08 -3.74 12.02
N ILE A 97 -0.02 -4.45 11.90
CA ILE A 97 -0.43 -5.11 10.68
C ILE A 97 -1.77 -4.55 10.21
N ILE A 98 -1.83 -4.09 8.97
CA ILE A 98 -3.04 -3.59 8.31
C ILE A 98 -3.25 -4.40 7.04
N GLY A 99 -4.29 -5.24 7.04
CA GLY A 99 -4.63 -6.12 5.92
C GLY A 99 -4.78 -7.58 6.32
N ARG A 100 -5.90 -8.17 5.95
CA ARG A 100 -6.29 -9.55 6.28
C ARG A 100 -5.38 -10.61 5.66
N LYS A 101 -4.70 -10.30 4.53
CA LYS A 101 -3.86 -11.25 3.80
C LYS A 101 -2.42 -11.31 4.30
N ILE A 102 -2.06 -10.45 5.24
CA ILE A 102 -0.76 -10.51 5.92
C ILE A 102 -0.83 -11.58 7.01
N ARG A 103 0.17 -12.44 7.04
CA ARG A 103 0.25 -13.61 7.93
C ARG A 103 1.48 -13.49 8.82
N PRO A 104 1.33 -12.97 10.04
CA PRO A 104 2.45 -12.88 10.97
C PRO A 104 2.89 -14.25 11.46
N ASN A 105 4.19 -14.44 11.60
CA ASN A 105 4.78 -15.66 12.12
C ASN A 105 4.72 -15.73 13.65
N ASP A 106 4.78 -14.58 14.34
CA ASP A 106 4.83 -14.47 15.78
C ASP A 106 3.76 -13.51 16.30
N LYS A 107 2.81 -14.02 17.05
CA LYS A 107 1.70 -13.23 17.60
C LYS A 107 2.12 -12.32 18.76
N GLU A 108 3.21 -12.64 19.47
CA GLU A 108 3.68 -11.86 20.63
C GLU A 108 4.33 -10.52 20.20
N ARG A 109 4.72 -10.42 18.95
CA ARG A 109 5.26 -9.18 18.36
C ARG A 109 4.20 -8.21 17.90
N ILE A 110 2.95 -8.67 17.75
CA ILE A 110 1.86 -7.88 17.19
C ILE A 110 1.28 -6.96 18.27
N LEU A 111 1.38 -5.64 18.04
CA LEU A 111 0.72 -4.63 18.85
C LEU A 111 -0.72 -4.39 18.42
N LEU A 112 -0.94 -4.41 17.11
CA LEU A 112 -2.25 -4.14 16.52
C LEU A 112 -2.37 -4.89 15.17
N HIS A 113 -3.51 -5.53 14.96
CA HIS A 113 -3.85 -6.14 13.68
C HIS A 113 -5.26 -5.68 13.27
N LEU A 114 -5.34 -4.92 12.20
CA LEU A 114 -6.57 -4.41 11.61
C LEU A 114 -6.73 -4.91 10.18
N THR A 115 -7.96 -5.09 9.76
CA THR A 115 -8.26 -5.16 8.33
C THR A 115 -8.08 -3.78 7.69
N ARG A 116 -7.95 -3.73 6.38
CA ARG A 116 -7.89 -2.49 5.64
C ARG A 116 -9.15 -1.64 5.84
N GLU A 117 -10.29 -2.31 5.85
CA GLU A 117 -11.60 -1.67 6.06
C GLU A 117 -11.70 -1.06 7.46
N GLU A 118 -11.30 -1.77 8.51
CA GLU A 118 -11.29 -1.24 9.88
C GLU A 118 -10.36 -0.02 10.02
N TYR A 119 -9.17 -0.08 9.41
CA TYR A 119 -8.24 1.05 9.42
C TYR A 119 -8.79 2.28 8.68
N GLU A 120 -9.51 2.10 7.56
CA GLU A 120 -10.12 3.21 6.81
C GLU A 120 -11.31 3.82 7.55
N GLN A 121 -12.03 3.04 8.36
CA GLN A 121 -13.15 3.51 9.17
C GLN A 121 -12.69 4.19 10.45
N ASP A 122 -11.74 3.61 11.15
CA ASP A 122 -11.19 4.13 12.41
C ASP A 122 -9.71 3.75 12.58
N ASN A 123 -8.83 4.72 12.33
CA ASN A 123 -7.39 4.55 12.51
C ASN A 123 -6.87 5.07 13.87
N ALA A 124 -7.75 5.51 14.77
CA ALA A 124 -7.37 6.18 16.01
C ALA A 124 -6.42 5.33 16.86
N LYS A 125 -6.64 4.01 16.97
CA LYS A 125 -5.77 3.12 17.73
C LYS A 125 -4.36 3.04 17.15
N ALA A 126 -4.23 2.95 15.83
CA ALA A 126 -2.92 2.94 15.18
C ALA A 126 -2.20 4.27 15.39
N MET A 127 -2.91 5.39 15.24
CA MET A 127 -2.36 6.73 15.45
C MET A 127 -1.95 6.96 16.91
N GLN A 128 -2.72 6.47 17.87
CA GLN A 128 -2.36 6.56 19.29
C GLN A 128 -1.07 5.80 19.61
N ILE A 129 -0.88 4.60 19.05
CA ILE A 129 0.38 3.84 19.22
C ILE A 129 1.57 4.63 18.65
N LEU A 130 1.41 5.28 17.50
CA LEU A 130 2.46 6.08 16.88
C LEU A 130 2.76 7.36 17.67
N GLU A 131 1.73 8.03 18.19
CA GLU A 131 1.90 9.19 19.05
C GLU A 131 2.65 8.82 20.34
N ASP A 132 2.22 7.76 21.03
CA ASP A 132 2.91 7.23 22.21
C ASP A 132 4.36 6.83 21.91
N ALA A 133 4.60 6.24 20.73
CA ALA A 133 5.93 5.83 20.29
C ALA A 133 6.90 7.01 20.20
N ILE A 134 6.45 8.17 19.70
CA ILE A 134 7.28 9.39 19.63
C ILE A 134 7.38 10.07 21.00
N ARG A 135 6.27 10.34 21.67
CA ARG A 135 6.29 11.08 22.94
C ARG A 135 7.09 10.38 24.03
N ARG A 136 7.19 9.05 23.97
CA ARG A 136 7.92 8.23 24.96
C ARG A 136 9.23 7.66 24.42
N LEU A 137 9.59 7.93 23.16
CA LEU A 137 10.78 7.39 22.49
C LEU A 137 10.95 5.87 22.69
N GLN A 138 9.88 5.10 22.45
CA GLN A 138 9.82 3.67 22.78
C GLN A 138 10.55 2.78 21.76
N TYR A 139 10.87 3.31 20.57
CA TYR A 139 11.44 2.55 19.46
C TYR A 139 12.69 3.21 18.92
N SER A 140 13.67 2.40 18.53
CA SER A 140 14.88 2.87 17.85
C SER A 140 14.61 3.31 16.41
N LYS A 141 13.69 2.62 15.72
CA LYS A 141 13.27 2.92 14.36
C LYS A 141 11.78 2.63 14.20
N ILE A 142 11.13 3.42 13.36
CA ILE A 142 9.77 3.15 12.90
C ILE A 142 9.77 3.11 11.38
N ASN A 143 9.36 1.98 10.80
CA ASN A 143 9.33 1.77 9.36
C ASN A 143 7.90 1.46 8.91
N ILE A 144 7.54 1.90 7.70
CA ILE A 144 6.33 1.49 6.99
C ILE A 144 6.75 0.62 5.82
N ILE A 145 6.20 -0.59 5.73
CA ILE A 145 6.43 -1.55 4.66
C ILE A 145 5.14 -1.66 3.84
N TYR A 146 5.20 -1.27 2.58
CA TYR A 146 4.03 -1.19 1.73
C TYR A 146 4.38 -1.29 0.25
N ASN A 147 3.40 -1.66 -0.58
CA ASN A 147 3.56 -1.66 -2.02
C ASN A 147 3.33 -0.24 -2.56
N HIS A 148 4.35 0.36 -3.13
CA HIS A 148 4.28 1.71 -3.69
C HIS A 148 3.83 1.68 -5.15
N TYR A 149 2.85 2.51 -5.48
CA TYR A 149 2.38 2.70 -6.85
C TYR A 149 3.16 3.83 -7.53
N TYR A 150 3.89 3.51 -8.57
CA TYR A 150 4.55 4.50 -9.44
C TYR A 150 3.70 4.83 -10.67
N ASN A 151 3.28 3.78 -11.39
CA ASN A 151 2.46 3.88 -12.59
C ASN A 151 1.70 2.57 -12.84
N SER A 152 0.98 2.48 -13.97
CA SER A 152 0.13 1.32 -14.31
C SER A 152 0.88 0.00 -14.44
N THR A 153 2.19 0.04 -14.68
CA THR A 153 3.04 -1.14 -14.90
C THR A 153 4.04 -1.38 -13.78
N GLN A 154 4.30 -0.36 -12.94
CA GLN A 154 5.34 -0.41 -11.94
C GLN A 154 4.75 -0.23 -10.54
N VAL A 155 4.81 -1.31 -9.77
CA VAL A 155 4.48 -1.38 -8.36
C VAL A 155 5.62 -2.09 -7.66
N GLU A 156 6.17 -1.50 -6.61
CA GLU A 156 7.33 -2.04 -5.88
C GLU A 156 7.09 -2.04 -4.38
N LEU A 157 7.62 -3.06 -3.69
CA LEU A 157 7.65 -3.07 -2.24
C LEU A 157 8.64 -2.02 -1.76
N GLN A 158 8.19 -1.15 -0.85
CA GLN A 158 9.03 -0.14 -0.20
C GLN A 158 9.04 -0.33 1.31
N LYS A 159 10.19 -0.07 1.91
CA LYS A 159 10.40 0.09 3.34
C LYS A 159 10.84 1.52 3.60
N LYS A 160 9.91 2.35 4.03
CA LYS A 160 10.15 3.77 4.34
C LYS A 160 10.39 3.91 5.84
N GLN A 161 11.58 4.34 6.24
CA GLN A 161 11.84 4.77 7.61
C GLN A 161 11.21 6.14 7.84
N ILE A 162 10.34 6.24 8.84
CA ILE A 162 9.66 7.49 9.22
C ILE A 162 10.21 8.07 10.54
N PHE A 163 10.89 7.23 11.34
CA PHE A 163 11.59 7.67 12.54
C PHE A 163 12.85 6.82 12.80
N PRO A 164 13.99 7.40 13.24
CA PRO A 164 14.26 8.82 13.13
C PRO A 164 14.19 9.31 11.68
N MET A 165 13.83 10.58 11.50
CA MET A 165 13.70 11.14 10.17
C MET A 165 15.06 11.12 9.47
N VAL A 166 15.11 10.53 8.28
CA VAL A 166 16.30 10.58 7.44
C VAL A 166 16.29 11.94 6.73
N HIS A 167 17.17 12.84 7.15
CA HIS A 167 17.38 14.08 6.44
C HIS A 167 17.91 13.76 5.04
N THR A 168 17.09 13.88 4.04
CA THR A 168 17.55 13.93 2.66
C THR A 168 18.31 15.25 2.50
N ASP A 169 19.57 15.17 2.17
CA ASP A 169 20.41 16.31 1.83
C ASP A 169 19.78 17.02 0.60
N ARG A 170 18.82 17.88 0.87
CA ARG A 170 18.17 18.70 -0.15
C ARG A 170 19.18 19.78 -0.50
N GLY A 171 19.84 19.64 -1.63
CA GLY A 171 20.93 20.45 -2.15
C GLY A 171 20.95 21.92 -1.72
N GLU A 172 22.12 22.49 -1.73
CA GLU A 172 22.48 23.80 -1.16
C GLU A 172 21.50 24.97 -1.42
N ASP A 173 20.68 24.91 -2.45
CA ASP A 173 19.77 25.99 -2.84
C ASP A 173 18.57 26.23 -1.90
N LYS A 174 18.17 25.25 -1.09
CA LYS A 174 17.07 25.42 -0.11
C LYS A 174 17.55 25.79 1.30
N LYS A 175 18.84 25.72 1.58
CA LYS A 175 19.44 26.05 2.89
C LYS A 175 19.30 27.51 3.32
N ASN A 176 18.88 28.42 2.44
CA ASN A 176 18.98 29.87 2.68
C ASN A 176 17.67 30.63 2.87
N LEU A 177 16.47 30.01 2.70
CA LEU A 177 15.25 30.79 2.62
C LEU A 177 14.67 31.27 3.97
N TYR A 178 15.01 30.67 5.13
CA TYR A 178 14.36 31.01 6.41
C TYR A 178 15.27 30.92 7.65
N LYS A 179 16.60 31.01 7.48
CA LYS A 179 17.53 30.68 8.58
C LYS A 179 17.63 31.73 9.71
N GLU A 180 17.17 32.95 9.52
CA GLU A 180 17.47 34.04 10.46
C GLU A 180 16.21 34.75 11.03
N ASP A 181 15.04 34.67 10.39
CA ASP A 181 13.85 35.44 10.74
C ASP A 181 12.73 34.62 11.43
N PHE A 182 13.03 33.40 11.82
CA PHE A 182 12.03 32.52 12.43
C PHE A 182 12.09 32.58 13.96
N ALA A 183 11.08 33.18 14.57
CA ALA A 183 10.87 33.19 16.01
C ALA A 183 9.77 32.19 16.40
N CYS A 184 10.08 31.26 17.32
CA CYS A 184 9.09 30.38 17.90
C CYS A 184 8.63 30.93 19.25
N GLU A 185 7.34 31.10 19.42
CA GLU A 185 6.73 31.40 20.72
C GLU A 185 6.30 30.10 21.41
N GLY A 186 6.66 29.95 22.68
CA GLY A 186 6.28 28.78 23.48
C GLY A 186 7.37 27.71 23.62
N ASN A 187 6.93 26.49 23.92
CA ASN A 187 7.85 25.35 24.10
C ASN A 187 8.19 24.70 22.76
N ILE A 188 9.39 24.99 22.26
CA ILE A 188 9.86 24.51 20.96
C ILE A 188 9.98 22.98 20.89
N ASN A 189 10.39 22.33 21.98
CA ASN A 189 10.51 20.85 21.99
C ASN A 189 9.15 20.21 21.83
N LYS A 190 8.13 20.73 22.50
CA LYS A 190 6.74 20.23 22.35
C LYS A 190 6.21 20.49 20.94
N LEU A 191 6.50 21.65 20.35
CA LEU A 191 6.13 21.95 18.97
C LEU A 191 6.77 20.94 17.99
N LEU A 192 8.05 20.65 18.18
CA LEU A 192 8.77 19.67 17.36
C LEU A 192 8.18 18.27 17.51
N GLU A 193 7.87 17.82 18.73
CA GLU A 193 7.17 16.55 18.96
C GLU A 193 5.82 16.49 18.23
N ASP A 194 5.01 17.53 18.34
CA ASP A 194 3.69 17.60 17.69
C ASP A 194 3.83 17.58 16.15
N LEU A 195 4.81 18.28 15.59
CA LEU A 195 5.11 18.24 14.16
C LEU A 195 5.57 16.84 13.69
N MET A 196 6.39 16.15 14.48
CA MET A 196 6.82 14.79 14.19
C MET A 196 5.65 13.80 14.23
N VAL A 197 4.74 13.93 15.20
CA VAL A 197 3.52 13.12 15.24
C VAL A 197 2.68 13.36 13.99
N LEU A 198 2.46 14.61 13.60
CA LEU A 198 1.73 14.94 12.37
C LEU A 198 2.43 14.37 11.11
N TYR A 199 3.76 14.53 11.01
CA TYR A 199 4.53 13.96 9.91
C TYR A 199 4.31 12.44 9.77
N MET A 200 4.36 11.71 10.89
CA MET A 200 4.12 10.26 10.87
C MET A 200 2.70 9.90 10.48
N GLN A 201 1.70 10.64 10.97
CA GLN A 201 0.31 10.43 10.57
C GLN A 201 0.13 10.61 9.06
N TYR A 202 0.68 11.68 8.49
CA TYR A 202 0.62 11.90 7.03
C TYR A 202 1.41 10.87 6.24
N SER A 203 2.59 10.46 6.71
CA SER A 203 3.36 9.37 6.09
C SER A 203 2.58 8.05 6.05
N MET A 204 1.84 7.73 7.12
CA MET A 204 0.95 6.57 7.17
C MET A 204 -0.20 6.68 6.17
N GLU A 205 -0.85 7.84 6.09
CA GLU A 205 -1.94 8.09 5.14
C GLU A 205 -1.48 8.03 3.69
N ILE A 206 -0.28 8.55 3.38
CA ILE A 206 0.35 8.44 2.05
C ILE A 206 0.63 6.99 1.71
N ALA A 207 1.27 6.25 2.62
CA ALA A 207 1.59 4.84 2.42
C ALA A 207 0.32 4.01 2.22
N SER A 208 -0.73 4.27 3.04
CA SER A 208 -2.03 3.63 2.92
C SER A 208 -2.69 3.92 1.56
N ALA A 209 -2.75 5.18 1.15
CA ALA A 209 -3.36 5.58 -0.13
C ALA A 209 -2.58 5.00 -1.33
N THR A 210 -1.24 5.08 -1.29
CA THR A 210 -0.38 4.57 -2.36
C THR A 210 -0.44 3.04 -2.47
N SER A 211 -0.46 2.35 -1.32
CA SER A 211 -0.65 0.89 -1.28
C SER A 211 -2.03 0.49 -1.80
N SER A 212 -3.07 1.27 -1.52
CA SER A 212 -4.42 1.06 -2.09
C SER A 212 -4.43 1.23 -3.61
N ALA A 213 -3.73 2.23 -4.13
CA ALA A 213 -3.58 2.43 -5.58
C ALA A 213 -2.85 1.24 -6.23
N ALA A 214 -1.75 0.77 -5.62
CA ALA A 214 -0.98 -0.39 -6.08
C ALA A 214 -1.83 -1.66 -6.12
N GLU A 215 -2.57 -1.92 -5.05
CA GLU A 215 -3.48 -3.07 -4.93
C GLU A 215 -4.55 -3.06 -6.01
N ASN A 216 -5.25 -1.93 -6.17
CA ASN A 216 -6.34 -1.83 -7.13
C ASN A 216 -5.84 -1.84 -8.58
N MET A 217 -4.66 -1.27 -8.87
CA MET A 217 -4.03 -1.35 -10.20
C MET A 217 -3.65 -2.78 -10.55
N THR A 218 -3.01 -3.48 -9.63
CA THR A 218 -2.65 -4.89 -9.83
C THR A 218 -3.90 -5.76 -10.02
N ARG A 219 -4.97 -5.51 -9.24
CA ARG A 219 -6.25 -6.20 -9.40
C ARG A 219 -6.89 -5.93 -10.75
N GLN A 220 -6.85 -4.68 -11.23
CA GLN A 220 -7.32 -4.32 -12.55
C GLN A 220 -6.57 -5.09 -13.64
N ASN A 221 -5.24 -5.14 -13.59
CA ASN A 221 -4.42 -5.85 -14.56
C ASN A 221 -4.75 -7.35 -14.59
N VAL A 222 -4.80 -8.00 -13.41
CA VAL A 222 -5.14 -9.43 -13.27
C VAL A 222 -6.56 -9.73 -13.77
N THR A 223 -7.53 -8.88 -13.45
CA THR A 223 -8.92 -9.08 -13.90
C THR A 223 -9.07 -8.82 -15.39
N THR A 224 -8.33 -7.89 -15.98
CA THR A 224 -8.30 -7.66 -17.42
C THR A 224 -7.75 -8.89 -18.15
N GLU A 225 -6.63 -9.42 -17.71
CA GLU A 225 -6.06 -10.67 -18.26
C GLU A 225 -7.03 -11.86 -18.12
N SER A 226 -7.70 -11.95 -16.96
CA SER A 226 -8.70 -12.99 -16.73
C SER A 226 -9.90 -12.88 -17.67
N LEU A 227 -10.36 -11.66 -17.98
CA LEU A 227 -11.43 -11.43 -18.95
C LEU A 227 -11.02 -11.87 -20.37
N HIS A 228 -9.80 -11.52 -20.81
CA HIS A 228 -9.28 -11.99 -22.10
C HIS A 228 -9.28 -13.52 -22.18
N LYS A 229 -8.77 -14.20 -21.16
CA LYS A 229 -8.78 -15.68 -21.13
C LYS A 229 -10.17 -16.28 -21.12
N ILE A 230 -11.15 -15.61 -20.50
CA ILE A 230 -12.56 -16.05 -20.52
C ILE A 230 -13.12 -15.91 -21.94
N ASP A 231 -12.87 -14.75 -22.61
CA ASP A 231 -13.36 -14.49 -23.98
C ASP A 231 -12.77 -15.51 -24.97
N GLU A 232 -11.47 -15.76 -24.93
CA GLU A 232 -10.80 -16.77 -25.76
C GLU A 232 -11.40 -18.18 -25.56
N ARG A 233 -11.68 -18.57 -24.32
CA ARG A 233 -12.30 -19.87 -24.02
C ARG A 233 -13.75 -19.95 -24.52
N GLU A 234 -14.53 -18.89 -24.38
CA GLU A 234 -15.90 -18.82 -24.91
C GLU A 234 -15.91 -18.94 -26.44
N GLU A 235 -15.00 -18.26 -27.13
CA GLU A 235 -14.86 -18.36 -28.60
C GLU A 235 -14.44 -19.76 -29.03
N ALA A 236 -13.45 -20.35 -28.35
CA ALA A 236 -13.02 -21.73 -28.63
C ALA A 236 -14.15 -22.75 -28.44
N ALA A 237 -14.93 -22.61 -27.36
CA ALA A 237 -16.09 -23.47 -27.09
C ALA A 237 -17.17 -23.33 -28.17
N MET A 238 -17.50 -22.09 -28.59
CA MET A 238 -18.45 -21.87 -29.69
C MET A 238 -17.97 -22.47 -31.02
N MET A 239 -16.66 -22.37 -31.34
CA MET A 239 -16.07 -22.97 -32.51
C MET A 239 -16.19 -24.50 -32.49
N GLN A 240 -15.92 -25.14 -31.35
CA GLN A 240 -16.07 -26.60 -31.19
C GLN A 240 -17.53 -27.03 -31.34
N GLU A 241 -18.48 -26.31 -30.77
CA GLU A 241 -19.90 -26.60 -30.89
C GLU A 241 -20.39 -26.50 -32.32
N ARG A 242 -19.94 -25.45 -33.07
CA ARG A 242 -20.23 -25.30 -34.50
C ARG A 242 -19.67 -26.45 -35.33
N ARG A 243 -18.44 -26.92 -35.05
CA ARG A 243 -17.85 -28.08 -35.72
C ARG A 243 -18.65 -29.34 -35.42
N ALA A 244 -18.94 -29.63 -34.13
CA ALA A 244 -19.72 -30.79 -33.73
C ALA A 244 -21.15 -30.80 -34.35
N THR A 245 -21.75 -29.61 -34.53
CA THR A 245 -23.06 -29.49 -35.16
C THR A 245 -22.98 -29.80 -36.66
N LYS A 246 -21.93 -29.28 -37.35
CA LYS A 246 -21.69 -29.61 -38.76
C LYS A 246 -21.42 -31.09 -38.99
N ASP A 247 -20.61 -31.72 -38.15
CA ASP A 247 -20.29 -33.14 -38.25
C ASP A 247 -21.53 -33.99 -38.03
N LYS A 248 -22.42 -33.65 -37.09
CA LYS A 248 -23.72 -34.31 -36.91
C LYS A 248 -24.64 -34.13 -38.13
N GLN A 249 -24.67 -32.96 -38.73
CA GLN A 249 -25.46 -32.72 -39.94
C GLN A 249 -24.91 -33.54 -41.12
N PHE A 250 -23.57 -33.57 -41.30
CA PHE A 250 -22.91 -34.34 -42.31
C PHE A 250 -23.18 -35.86 -42.15
N ALA A 251 -23.10 -36.39 -40.92
CA ALA A 251 -23.40 -37.75 -40.63
C ALA A 251 -24.88 -38.12 -40.97
N LYS A 252 -25.83 -37.20 -40.70
CA LYS A 252 -27.25 -37.42 -41.09
C LYS A 252 -27.44 -37.45 -42.62
N VAL A 253 -26.72 -36.57 -43.33
CA VAL A 253 -26.76 -36.55 -44.79
C VAL A 253 -26.24 -37.88 -45.38
N LEU A 254 -25.08 -38.35 -44.87
CA LEU A 254 -24.52 -39.65 -45.26
C LEU A 254 -25.45 -40.84 -44.96
N ASP A 255 -26.08 -40.88 -43.81
CA ASP A 255 -27.04 -41.92 -43.44
C ASP A 255 -28.27 -41.92 -44.37
N ASN A 256 -28.75 -40.74 -44.74
CA ASN A 256 -29.84 -40.63 -45.75
C ASN A 256 -29.41 -41.11 -47.14
N PHE A 257 -28.19 -40.79 -47.60
CA PHE A 257 -27.66 -41.26 -48.88
C PHE A 257 -27.47 -42.78 -48.92
N THR A 258 -27.03 -43.39 -47.79
CA THR A 258 -26.85 -44.83 -47.72
C THR A 258 -28.20 -45.55 -47.70
N LYS A 259 -29.24 -45.00 -47.08
CA LYS A 259 -30.61 -45.54 -47.09
C LYS A 259 -31.24 -45.51 -48.51
N ILE A 260 -31.01 -44.46 -49.28
CA ILE A 260 -31.51 -44.31 -50.66
C ILE A 260 -30.83 -45.31 -51.62
N LYS A 261 -29.60 -45.75 -51.37
CA LYS A 261 -28.86 -46.70 -52.17
C LYS A 261 -29.27 -48.17 -51.97
N HIS A 262 -30.05 -48.46 -50.97
CA HIS A 262 -30.57 -49.80 -50.62
C HIS A 262 -32.04 -50.01 -51.05
N TYR A 263 -32.60 -49.08 -51.77
CA TYR A 263 -33.87 -49.22 -52.51
C TYR A 263 -33.57 -49.22 -54.01
#